data_a57b5a70b28f3b64594fc81d9ab5fadd
#
_entry.id   a57b5a70b28f3b64594fc81d9ab5fadd
#
_cell.length_a   1.000
_cell.length_b   1.000
_cell.length_c   1.000
_cell.angle_alpha   90.00
_cell.angle_beta   90.00
_cell.angle_gamma   90.00
#
_symmetry.space_group_name_H-M   'P 1'
#
loop_
_entity.id
_entity.type
_entity.pdbx_description
1 polymer ?
#
loop_
_entity_poly.entity_id
_entity_poly.type
_entity_poly.pdbx_seq_one_letter_code
_entity_poly.pdbx_strand_id
1 'polypeptide(L)'
;MKLEGKVALVTGSSQGIGSAVAVRLAKEGANVVIDYRSHPEGAEATLKQVEATGRKGYIVQADLGVVSDVRRLVAESIQYFGQLDILVNNAGVDGKNTDFWDVTEANYDAVLNVNLKGAFFATQAIVQHLIETKRKGKIINISSVHEELPFPHFTPYCASKGGLKMVMRNLAVELGSLGITINNVAPGAIETPINTNLLNDPQKLGALLQNIPLGRLGKPEDIGPVVAFLASSDADYITGSTFFVDGGLLWNYHEQ
;
A
#
# COMPACT_ATOMS: atom_id res chain seq x y z
N MET A 1 18.85 -13.96 0.81
CA MET A 1 17.76 -12.95 0.89
C MET A 1 17.13 -12.81 -0.48
N LYS A 2 15.80 -12.78 -0.57
CA LYS A 2 15.08 -12.82 -1.86
C LYS A 2 15.13 -11.50 -2.65
N LEU A 3 15.44 -10.39 -1.95
CA LEU A 3 15.46 -9.02 -2.51
C LEU A 3 16.84 -8.37 -2.46
N GLU A 4 17.91 -9.18 -2.38
CA GLU A 4 19.28 -8.66 -2.34
C GLU A 4 19.58 -7.80 -3.58
N GLY A 5 20.14 -6.61 -3.37
CA GLY A 5 20.46 -5.65 -4.43
C GLY A 5 19.26 -4.92 -5.04
N LYS A 6 18.03 -5.12 -4.52
CA LYS A 6 16.83 -4.39 -4.95
C LYS A 6 16.65 -3.10 -4.16
N VAL A 7 15.96 -2.14 -4.77
CA VAL A 7 15.53 -0.90 -4.13
C VAL A 7 14.00 -0.83 -4.18
N ALA A 8 13.38 -0.60 -3.03
CA ALA A 8 11.94 -0.49 -2.88
C ALA A 8 11.54 0.91 -2.38
N LEU A 9 10.52 1.50 -2.99
CA LEU A 9 9.81 2.66 -2.46
C LEU A 9 8.51 2.19 -1.82
N VAL A 10 8.29 2.55 -0.55
CA VAL A 10 7.04 2.28 0.16
C VAL A 10 6.39 3.62 0.53
N THR A 11 5.26 3.95 -0.09
CA THR A 11 4.58 5.21 0.19
C THR A 11 3.82 5.15 1.51
N GLY A 12 3.82 6.27 2.27
CA GLY A 12 3.16 6.35 3.58
C GLY A 12 3.74 5.35 4.59
N SER A 13 5.05 5.18 4.64
CA SER A 13 5.73 4.16 5.43
C SER A 13 6.29 4.64 6.78
N SER A 14 5.81 5.77 7.28
CA SER A 14 6.16 6.27 8.62
C SER A 14 5.50 5.49 9.77
N GLN A 15 4.45 4.69 9.50
CA GLN A 15 3.72 3.94 10.52
C GLN A 15 2.88 2.79 9.93
N GLY A 16 2.28 1.98 10.80
CA GLY A 16 1.29 0.97 10.43
C GLY A 16 1.80 -0.04 9.40
N ILE A 17 0.95 -0.37 8.43
CA ILE A 17 1.24 -1.34 7.37
C ILE A 17 2.49 -0.93 6.59
N GLY A 18 2.61 0.34 6.21
CA GLY A 18 3.74 0.83 5.41
C GLY A 18 5.09 0.64 6.10
N SER A 19 5.17 0.95 7.39
CA SER A 19 6.38 0.72 8.19
C SER A 19 6.74 -0.77 8.29
N ALA A 20 5.75 -1.63 8.61
CA ALA A 20 5.98 -3.08 8.69
C ALA A 20 6.41 -3.68 7.34
N VAL A 21 5.84 -3.20 6.23
CA VAL A 21 6.24 -3.59 4.87
C VAL A 21 7.67 -3.14 4.58
N ALA A 22 8.02 -1.88 4.86
CA ALA A 22 9.37 -1.34 4.65
C ALA A 22 10.42 -2.17 5.39
N VAL A 23 10.20 -2.45 6.67
CA VAL A 23 11.08 -3.28 7.50
C VAL A 23 11.14 -4.72 6.98
N ARG A 24 10.02 -5.29 6.54
CA ARG A 24 10.03 -6.65 5.98
C ARG A 24 10.82 -6.73 4.68
N LEU A 25 10.66 -5.78 3.76
CA LEU A 25 11.44 -5.75 2.51
C LEU A 25 12.94 -5.62 2.80
N ALA A 26 13.31 -4.81 3.80
CA ALA A 26 14.70 -4.70 4.24
C ALA A 26 15.25 -6.01 4.81
N LYS A 27 14.49 -6.74 5.63
CA LYS A 27 14.86 -8.08 6.13
C LYS A 27 15.07 -9.10 5.00
N GLU A 28 14.38 -8.92 3.87
CA GLU A 28 14.58 -9.75 2.66
C GLU A 28 15.72 -9.26 1.76
N GLY A 29 16.39 -8.16 2.10
CA GLY A 29 17.61 -7.70 1.43
C GLY A 29 17.47 -6.43 0.59
N ALA A 30 16.30 -5.81 0.51
CA ALA A 30 16.11 -4.57 -0.23
C ALA A 30 16.64 -3.35 0.53
N ASN A 31 17.19 -2.37 -0.18
CA ASN A 31 17.27 -1.00 0.31
C ASN A 31 15.89 -0.35 0.17
N VAL A 32 15.54 0.57 1.08
CA VAL A 32 14.17 1.06 1.17
C VAL A 32 14.10 2.58 1.21
N VAL A 33 13.26 3.16 0.34
CA VAL A 33 12.82 4.56 0.47
C VAL A 33 11.57 4.60 1.32
N ILE A 34 11.59 5.43 2.35
CA ILE A 34 10.54 5.64 3.33
C ILE A 34 9.90 6.99 3.03
N ASP A 35 8.62 6.98 2.68
CA ASP A 35 7.86 8.20 2.45
C ASP A 35 6.93 8.51 3.62
N TYR A 36 6.83 9.80 3.93
CA TYR A 36 5.88 10.33 4.91
C TYR A 36 5.33 11.69 4.47
N ARG A 37 4.14 12.03 4.97
CA ARG A 37 3.56 13.37 4.77
C ARG A 37 3.78 14.28 5.99
N SER A 38 3.39 13.81 7.17
CA SER A 38 3.29 14.65 8.39
C SER A 38 3.84 14.04 9.67
N HIS A 39 4.47 12.85 9.62
CA HIS A 39 5.00 12.14 10.80
C HIS A 39 6.50 11.82 10.61
N PRO A 40 7.40 12.81 10.72
CA PRO A 40 8.83 12.61 10.52
C PRO A 40 9.44 11.67 11.55
N GLU A 41 9.03 11.73 12.82
CA GLU A 41 9.51 10.85 13.89
C GLU A 41 9.17 9.37 13.64
N GLY A 42 8.02 9.10 13.03
CA GLY A 42 7.64 7.74 12.60
C GLY A 42 8.51 7.25 11.44
N ALA A 43 8.83 8.14 10.48
CA ALA A 43 9.72 7.81 9.37
C ALA A 43 11.14 7.52 9.88
N GLU A 44 11.67 8.30 10.82
CA GLU A 44 12.96 8.05 11.46
C GLU A 44 12.97 6.73 12.23
N ALA A 45 11.89 6.41 12.95
CA ALA A 45 11.76 5.12 13.65
C ALA A 45 11.77 3.95 12.68
N THR A 46 11.09 4.09 11.53
CA THR A 46 11.10 3.07 10.46
C THR A 46 12.49 2.96 9.83
N LEU A 47 13.18 4.08 9.58
CA LEU A 47 14.54 4.09 9.05
C LEU A 47 15.50 3.31 9.97
N LYS A 48 15.48 3.58 11.27
CA LYS A 48 16.32 2.86 12.26
C LYS A 48 16.08 1.33 12.21
N GLN A 49 14.82 0.90 12.04
CA GLN A 49 14.49 -0.52 11.92
C GLN A 49 15.00 -1.12 10.60
N VAL A 50 14.92 -0.38 9.48
CA VAL A 50 15.49 -0.78 8.18
C VAL A 50 17.01 -0.92 8.30
N GLU A 51 17.70 0.07 8.86
CA GLU A 51 19.16 0.06 9.02
C GLU A 51 19.65 -1.05 9.96
N ALA A 52 18.88 -1.38 11.00
CA ALA A 52 19.15 -2.51 11.89
C ALA A 52 19.18 -3.87 11.17
N THR A 53 18.60 -3.97 9.96
CA THR A 53 18.72 -5.17 9.11
C THR A 53 20.01 -5.22 8.29
N GLY A 54 20.86 -4.20 8.36
CA GLY A 54 22.06 -4.03 7.54
C GLY A 54 21.77 -3.49 6.12
N ARG A 55 20.57 -2.97 5.88
CA ARG A 55 20.19 -2.34 4.60
C ARG A 55 20.21 -0.82 4.72
N LYS A 56 20.32 -0.13 3.58
CA LYS A 56 20.24 1.32 3.53
C LYS A 56 18.79 1.77 3.45
N GLY A 57 18.43 2.79 4.22
CA GLY A 57 17.17 3.51 4.10
C GLY A 57 17.39 4.94 3.62
N TYR A 58 16.35 5.54 3.04
CA TYR A 58 16.31 6.95 2.66
C TYR A 58 14.92 7.51 2.92
N ILE A 59 14.83 8.65 3.61
CA ILE A 59 13.55 9.28 3.93
C ILE A 59 13.29 10.42 2.95
N VAL A 60 12.06 10.45 2.40
CA VAL A 60 11.56 11.56 1.57
C VAL A 60 10.19 11.99 2.09
N GLN A 61 10.02 13.30 2.30
CA GLN A 61 8.70 13.86 2.61
C GLN A 61 7.94 14.16 1.32
N ALA A 62 6.74 13.60 1.16
CA ALA A 62 5.86 13.90 0.02
C ALA A 62 4.38 13.80 0.40
N ASP A 63 3.55 14.62 -0.23
CA ASP A 63 2.09 14.46 -0.19
C ASP A 63 1.63 13.72 -1.46
N LEU A 64 1.15 12.49 -1.29
CA LEU A 64 0.69 11.66 -2.42
C LEU A 64 -0.57 12.23 -3.09
N GLY A 65 -1.27 13.17 -2.46
CA GLY A 65 -2.36 13.93 -3.06
C GLY A 65 -1.89 14.95 -4.11
N VAL A 66 -0.59 15.27 -4.15
CA VAL A 66 0.03 16.30 -5.02
C VAL A 66 0.94 15.65 -6.05
N VAL A 67 0.57 15.66 -7.32
CA VAL A 67 1.30 14.96 -8.40
C VAL A 67 2.76 15.42 -8.56
N SER A 68 3.05 16.71 -8.34
CA SER A 68 4.45 17.19 -8.36
C SER A 68 5.29 16.56 -7.26
N ASP A 69 4.74 16.38 -6.06
CA ASP A 69 5.41 15.70 -4.95
C ASP A 69 5.63 14.22 -5.24
N VAL A 70 4.63 13.55 -5.83
CA VAL A 70 4.76 12.14 -6.25
C VAL A 70 5.91 11.97 -7.24
N ARG A 71 6.00 12.82 -8.26
CA ARG A 71 7.08 12.77 -9.25
C ARG A 71 8.45 13.07 -8.63
N ARG A 72 8.52 14.06 -7.75
CA ARG A 72 9.73 14.39 -6.99
C ARG A 72 10.18 13.22 -6.12
N LEU A 73 9.27 12.60 -5.38
CA LEU A 73 9.55 11.42 -4.55
C LEU A 73 10.22 10.29 -5.35
N VAL A 74 9.66 9.94 -6.49
CA VAL A 74 10.23 8.89 -7.36
C VAL A 74 11.60 9.32 -7.92
N ALA A 75 11.73 10.57 -8.39
CA ALA A 75 12.99 11.08 -8.94
C ALA A 75 14.10 11.11 -7.88
N GLU A 76 13.84 11.61 -6.67
CA GLU A 76 14.82 11.64 -5.58
C GLU A 76 15.20 10.21 -5.13
N SER A 77 14.26 9.27 -5.13
CA SER A 77 14.52 7.86 -4.82
C SER A 77 15.52 7.25 -5.82
N ILE A 78 15.29 7.49 -7.10
CA ILE A 78 16.17 7.02 -8.19
C ILE A 78 17.53 7.72 -8.11
N GLN A 79 17.55 9.02 -7.87
CA GLN A 79 18.79 9.79 -7.75
C GLN A 79 19.67 9.26 -6.60
N TYR A 80 19.05 8.93 -5.45
CA TYR A 80 19.80 8.48 -4.26
C TYR A 80 20.38 7.07 -4.42
N PHE A 81 19.60 6.13 -4.97
CA PHE A 81 20.02 4.72 -5.06
C PHE A 81 20.54 4.32 -6.45
N GLY A 82 20.39 5.17 -7.46
CA GLY A 82 20.73 4.87 -8.86
C GLY A 82 19.73 3.97 -9.57
N GLN A 83 18.73 3.44 -8.85
CA GLN A 83 17.69 2.54 -9.39
C GLN A 83 16.46 2.53 -8.50
N LEU A 84 15.34 2.04 -9.06
CA LEU A 84 14.14 1.72 -8.31
C LEU A 84 13.48 0.50 -8.96
N ASP A 85 13.35 -0.61 -8.21
CA ASP A 85 12.88 -1.90 -8.74
C ASP A 85 11.46 -2.23 -8.27
N ILE A 86 11.09 -1.76 -7.08
CA ILE A 86 9.86 -2.15 -6.39
C ILE A 86 9.13 -0.88 -5.93
N LEU A 87 7.83 -0.79 -6.27
CA LEU A 87 6.94 0.21 -5.72
C LEU A 87 5.85 -0.46 -4.88
N VAL A 88 5.69 0.00 -3.64
CA VAL A 88 4.53 -0.34 -2.81
C VAL A 88 3.69 0.91 -2.61
N ASN A 89 2.57 0.99 -3.31
CA ASN A 89 1.56 2.03 -3.12
C ASN A 89 0.75 1.70 -1.86
N ASN A 90 1.22 2.20 -0.71
CA ASN A 90 0.60 1.96 0.58
C ASN A 90 -0.11 3.20 1.14
N ALA A 91 0.33 4.41 0.81
CA ALA A 91 -0.30 5.64 1.29
C ALA A 91 -1.80 5.63 1.01
N GLY A 92 -2.60 5.95 2.03
CA GLY A 92 -4.04 5.98 1.91
C GLY A 92 -4.71 6.65 3.11
N VAL A 93 -5.92 7.14 2.87
CA VAL A 93 -6.83 7.72 3.86
C VAL A 93 -8.23 7.15 3.64
N ASP A 94 -8.99 6.98 4.71
CA ASP A 94 -10.39 6.49 4.66
C ASP A 94 -11.40 7.62 4.41
N GLY A 95 -10.99 8.87 4.67
CA GLY A 95 -11.88 10.02 4.59
C GLY A 95 -12.73 10.19 5.86
N LYS A 96 -13.87 10.87 5.70
CA LYS A 96 -14.82 11.10 6.80
C LYS A 96 -15.96 10.11 6.74
N ASN A 97 -16.35 9.57 7.90
CA ASN A 97 -17.60 8.82 8.06
C ASN A 97 -18.76 9.78 7.86
N THR A 98 -19.51 9.63 6.76
CA THR A 98 -20.52 10.61 6.32
C THR A 98 -21.53 9.93 5.41
N ASP A 99 -22.81 10.24 5.57
CA ASP A 99 -23.86 9.80 4.68
C ASP A 99 -23.58 10.28 3.24
N PHE A 100 -23.92 9.47 2.25
CA PHE A 100 -23.57 9.73 0.85
C PHE A 100 -24.01 11.13 0.36
N TRP A 101 -25.19 11.56 0.73
CA TRP A 101 -25.74 12.86 0.33
C TRP A 101 -25.10 14.07 1.01
N ASP A 102 -24.30 13.85 2.07
CA ASP A 102 -23.54 14.89 2.80
C ASP A 102 -22.03 14.84 2.47
N VAL A 103 -21.60 13.96 1.57
CA VAL A 103 -20.20 13.89 1.14
C VAL A 103 -19.83 15.20 0.45
N THR A 104 -18.85 15.91 0.99
CA THR A 104 -18.32 17.13 0.35
C THR A 104 -17.31 16.81 -0.74
N GLU A 105 -17.21 17.67 -1.76
CA GLU A 105 -16.17 17.59 -2.79
C GLU A 105 -14.77 17.49 -2.18
N ALA A 106 -14.50 18.31 -1.15
CA ALA A 106 -13.20 18.30 -0.45
C ALA A 106 -12.88 16.94 0.19
N ASN A 107 -13.88 16.24 0.78
CA ASN A 107 -13.69 14.89 1.32
C ASN A 107 -13.45 13.86 0.21
N TYR A 108 -14.24 13.96 -0.86
CA TYR A 108 -14.07 13.11 -2.05
C TYR A 108 -12.67 13.28 -2.64
N ASP A 109 -12.25 14.51 -2.92
CA ASP A 109 -10.94 14.81 -3.50
C ASP A 109 -9.79 14.38 -2.61
N ALA A 110 -9.87 14.60 -1.30
CA ALA A 110 -8.84 14.16 -0.36
C ALA A 110 -8.60 12.65 -0.44
N VAL A 111 -9.67 11.86 -0.55
CA VAL A 111 -9.57 10.40 -0.65
C VAL A 111 -9.06 9.97 -2.02
N LEU A 112 -9.67 10.44 -3.09
CA LEU A 112 -9.33 10.02 -4.46
C LEU A 112 -7.92 10.49 -4.86
N ASN A 113 -7.53 11.70 -4.46
CA ASN A 113 -6.21 12.24 -4.79
C ASN A 113 -5.08 11.41 -4.15
N VAL A 114 -5.24 10.96 -2.90
CA VAL A 114 -4.22 10.13 -2.24
C VAL A 114 -4.29 8.68 -2.70
N ASN A 115 -5.48 8.05 -2.57
CA ASN A 115 -5.60 6.59 -2.69
C ASN A 115 -5.52 6.09 -4.13
N LEU A 116 -5.98 6.89 -5.09
CA LEU A 116 -6.05 6.48 -6.50
C LEU A 116 -5.12 7.29 -7.39
N LYS A 117 -5.26 8.62 -7.42
CA LYS A 117 -4.47 9.49 -8.29
C LYS A 117 -2.99 9.45 -7.93
N GLY A 118 -2.64 9.52 -6.65
CA GLY A 118 -1.25 9.42 -6.18
C GLY A 118 -0.61 8.09 -6.57
N ALA A 119 -1.30 6.97 -6.30
CA ALA A 119 -0.84 5.64 -6.68
C ALA A 119 -0.67 5.48 -8.21
N PHE A 120 -1.60 6.05 -9.00
CA PHE A 120 -1.51 6.05 -10.45
C PHE A 120 -0.25 6.75 -10.95
N PHE A 121 0.02 7.98 -10.50
CA PHE A 121 1.18 8.75 -10.94
C PHE A 121 2.51 8.24 -10.37
N ALA A 122 2.53 7.66 -9.18
CA ALA A 122 3.71 6.95 -8.67
C ALA A 122 4.05 5.74 -9.54
N THR A 123 3.01 4.95 -9.89
CA THR A 123 3.14 3.82 -10.82
C THR A 123 3.64 4.28 -12.19
N GLN A 124 3.07 5.36 -12.75
CA GLN A 124 3.52 5.89 -14.03
C GLN A 124 5.01 6.28 -13.99
N ALA A 125 5.44 6.99 -12.95
CA ALA A 125 6.81 7.48 -12.86
C ALA A 125 7.84 6.34 -12.74
N ILE A 126 7.56 5.30 -11.95
CA ILE A 126 8.46 4.13 -11.87
C ILE A 126 8.45 3.33 -13.17
N VAL A 127 7.30 3.16 -13.81
CA VAL A 127 7.20 2.43 -15.09
C VAL A 127 8.03 3.13 -16.18
N GLN A 128 7.99 4.45 -16.25
CA GLN A 128 8.84 5.22 -17.17
C GLN A 128 10.33 4.92 -16.93
N HIS A 129 10.79 4.98 -15.67
CA HIS A 129 12.16 4.64 -15.30
C HIS A 129 12.54 3.20 -15.69
N LEU A 130 11.66 2.22 -15.41
CA LEU A 130 11.92 0.82 -15.74
C LEU A 130 12.03 0.58 -17.26
N ILE A 131 11.20 1.26 -18.06
CA ILE A 131 11.25 1.19 -19.52
C ILE A 131 12.54 1.81 -20.04
N GLU A 132 12.88 3.03 -19.60
CA GLU A 132 14.11 3.75 -20.01
C GLU A 132 15.37 2.94 -19.69
N THR A 133 15.39 2.27 -18.53
CA THR A 133 16.54 1.48 -18.08
C THR A 133 16.49 0.02 -18.51
N LYS A 134 15.42 -0.40 -19.21
CA LYS A 134 15.17 -1.78 -19.65
C LYS A 134 15.20 -2.79 -18.48
N ARG A 135 14.67 -2.40 -17.33
CA ARG A 135 14.64 -3.20 -16.11
C ARG A 135 13.25 -3.79 -15.89
N LYS A 136 13.20 -4.99 -15.33
CA LYS A 136 11.98 -5.57 -14.78
C LYS A 136 11.62 -4.90 -13.46
N GLY A 137 10.34 -4.89 -13.09
CA GLY A 137 9.87 -4.28 -11.85
C GLY A 137 8.70 -4.97 -11.21
N LYS A 138 8.45 -4.62 -9.96
CA LYS A 138 7.34 -5.13 -9.14
C LYS A 138 6.54 -3.96 -8.57
N ILE A 139 5.25 -3.95 -8.85
CA ILE A 139 4.34 -2.94 -8.31
C ILE A 139 3.32 -3.66 -7.44
N ILE A 140 3.20 -3.25 -6.18
CA ILE A 140 2.26 -3.82 -5.23
C ILE A 140 1.40 -2.68 -4.65
N ASN A 141 0.09 -2.78 -4.81
CA ASN A 141 -0.83 -1.83 -4.19
C ASN A 141 -1.37 -2.42 -2.89
N ILE A 142 -1.34 -1.66 -1.82
CA ILE A 142 -2.12 -1.95 -0.61
C ILE A 142 -3.54 -1.44 -0.85
N SER A 143 -4.39 -2.37 -1.28
CA SER A 143 -5.80 -2.10 -1.55
C SER A 143 -6.64 -2.20 -0.26
N SER A 144 -7.69 -2.96 -0.26
CA SER A 144 -8.57 -3.27 0.87
C SER A 144 -9.56 -4.36 0.49
N VAL A 145 -10.13 -5.08 1.44
CA VAL A 145 -11.35 -5.87 1.22
C VAL A 145 -12.49 -5.02 0.62
N HIS A 146 -12.45 -3.70 0.83
CA HIS A 146 -13.43 -2.75 0.28
C HIS A 146 -13.21 -2.42 -1.21
N GLU A 147 -12.34 -3.11 -1.91
CA GLU A 147 -12.38 -3.19 -3.38
C GLU A 147 -13.48 -4.14 -3.88
N GLU A 148 -14.05 -4.97 -2.97
CA GLU A 148 -15.14 -5.93 -3.21
C GLU A 148 -16.32 -5.69 -2.27
N LEU A 149 -16.07 -5.51 -0.96
CA LEU A 149 -17.10 -5.31 0.04
C LEU A 149 -17.56 -3.86 0.10
N PRO A 150 -18.88 -3.61 0.21
CA PRO A 150 -19.37 -2.28 0.52
C PRO A 150 -18.90 -1.84 1.91
N PHE A 151 -18.73 -0.52 2.07
CA PHE A 151 -18.42 0.11 3.34
C PHE A 151 -19.29 1.37 3.47
N PRO A 152 -20.50 1.22 4.02
CA PRO A 152 -21.44 2.33 4.18
C PRO A 152 -20.78 3.52 4.89
N HIS A 153 -21.16 4.72 4.47
CA HIS A 153 -20.60 6.01 4.92
C HIS A 153 -19.16 6.32 4.47
N PHE A 154 -18.49 5.41 3.73
CA PHE A 154 -17.14 5.58 3.18
C PHE A 154 -17.11 5.41 1.66
N THR A 155 -18.14 5.88 0.96
CA THR A 155 -18.28 5.71 -0.51
C THR A 155 -17.06 6.20 -1.30
N PRO A 156 -16.43 7.36 -1.02
CA PRO A 156 -15.21 7.76 -1.72
C PRO A 156 -14.06 6.77 -1.54
N TYR A 157 -13.93 6.17 -0.35
CA TYR A 157 -12.92 5.15 -0.07
C TYR A 157 -13.13 3.89 -0.92
N CYS A 158 -14.35 3.34 -0.94
CA CYS A 158 -14.68 2.18 -1.76
C CYS A 158 -14.44 2.47 -3.25
N ALA A 159 -14.87 3.65 -3.73
CA ALA A 159 -14.62 4.08 -5.11
C ALA A 159 -13.11 4.11 -5.43
N SER A 160 -12.28 4.63 -4.51
CA SER A 160 -10.83 4.68 -4.69
C SER A 160 -10.21 3.28 -4.76
N LYS A 161 -10.64 2.34 -3.91
CA LYS A 161 -10.10 0.97 -3.86
C LYS A 161 -10.59 0.11 -5.04
N GLY A 162 -11.86 0.25 -5.43
CA GLY A 162 -12.39 -0.36 -6.65
C GLY A 162 -11.69 0.17 -7.91
N GLY A 163 -11.46 1.49 -7.98
CA GLY A 163 -10.68 2.12 -9.05
C GLY A 163 -9.24 1.60 -9.10
N LEU A 164 -8.57 1.50 -7.96
CA LEU A 164 -7.21 0.96 -7.86
C LEU A 164 -7.13 -0.49 -8.36
N LYS A 165 -8.15 -1.31 -8.06
CA LYS A 165 -8.27 -2.68 -8.59
C LYS A 165 -8.32 -2.71 -10.11
N MET A 166 -9.15 -1.84 -10.73
CA MET A 166 -9.22 -1.79 -12.20
C MET A 166 -7.94 -1.24 -12.83
N VAL A 167 -7.29 -0.24 -12.23
CA VAL A 167 -5.97 0.22 -12.66
C VAL A 167 -4.96 -0.94 -12.63
N MET A 168 -4.90 -1.71 -11.55
CA MET A 168 -4.02 -2.87 -11.43
C MET A 168 -4.26 -3.89 -12.53
N ARG A 169 -5.53 -4.26 -12.79
CA ARG A 169 -5.89 -5.24 -13.84
C ARG A 169 -5.51 -4.77 -15.23
N ASN A 170 -5.79 -3.50 -15.55
CA ASN A 170 -5.46 -2.93 -16.85
C ASN A 170 -3.94 -2.89 -17.07
N LEU A 171 -3.19 -2.39 -16.08
CA LEU A 171 -1.74 -2.30 -16.18
C LEU A 171 -1.05 -3.67 -16.17
N ALA A 172 -1.63 -4.71 -15.56
CA ALA A 172 -1.09 -6.05 -15.66
C ALA A 172 -1.03 -6.56 -17.11
N VAL A 173 -2.03 -6.19 -17.93
CA VAL A 173 -2.05 -6.51 -19.36
C VAL A 173 -1.04 -5.66 -20.14
N GLU A 174 -1.00 -4.35 -19.88
CA GLU A 174 -0.12 -3.44 -20.61
C GLU A 174 1.38 -3.66 -20.30
N LEU A 175 1.72 -4.00 -19.06
CA LEU A 175 3.10 -4.04 -18.58
C LEU A 175 3.71 -5.46 -18.61
N GLY A 176 2.91 -6.48 -18.81
CA GLY A 176 3.36 -7.88 -18.74
C GLY A 176 4.48 -8.20 -19.73
N SER A 177 4.38 -7.72 -20.97
CA SER A 177 5.41 -7.92 -22.00
C SER A 177 6.75 -7.22 -21.70
N LEU A 178 6.72 -6.24 -20.79
CA LEU A 178 7.91 -5.51 -20.31
C LEU A 178 8.57 -6.19 -19.11
N GLY A 179 8.00 -7.30 -18.62
CA GLY A 179 8.49 -8.00 -17.43
C GLY A 179 8.21 -7.22 -16.13
N ILE A 180 7.21 -6.35 -16.13
CA ILE A 180 6.75 -5.60 -14.96
C ILE A 180 5.45 -6.24 -14.48
N THR A 181 5.42 -6.68 -13.21
CA THR A 181 4.20 -7.24 -12.61
C THR A 181 3.53 -6.22 -11.70
N ILE A 182 2.21 -6.24 -11.64
CA ILE A 182 1.42 -5.41 -10.73
C ILE A 182 0.33 -6.24 -10.08
N ASN A 183 0.24 -6.19 -8.73
CA ASN A 183 -0.71 -6.95 -7.94
C ASN A 183 -1.25 -6.12 -6.78
N ASN A 184 -2.41 -6.51 -6.25
CA ASN A 184 -2.97 -5.93 -5.05
C ASN A 184 -2.78 -6.88 -3.86
N VAL A 185 -2.46 -6.30 -2.69
CA VAL A 185 -2.67 -6.92 -1.39
C VAL A 185 -3.84 -6.18 -0.76
N ALA A 186 -4.89 -6.92 -0.39
CA ALA A 186 -6.13 -6.38 0.14
C ALA A 186 -6.27 -6.78 1.62
N PRO A 187 -5.86 -5.91 2.56
CA PRO A 187 -6.03 -6.15 3.98
C PRO A 187 -7.52 -6.12 4.38
N GLY A 188 -7.88 -6.93 5.37
CA GLY A 188 -9.09 -6.75 6.16
C GLY A 188 -8.89 -5.70 7.25
N ALA A 189 -9.47 -5.94 8.43
CA ALA A 189 -9.30 -5.06 9.59
C ALA A 189 -7.93 -5.31 10.25
N ILE A 190 -7.04 -4.31 10.18
CA ILE A 190 -5.67 -4.36 10.71
C ILE A 190 -5.53 -3.36 11.87
N GLU A 191 -4.80 -3.74 12.92
CA GLU A 191 -4.44 -2.87 14.05
C GLU A 191 -3.50 -1.76 13.59
N THR A 192 -4.07 -0.62 13.21
CA THR A 192 -3.33 0.55 12.71
C THR A 192 -3.91 1.85 13.28
N PRO A 193 -3.18 2.98 13.23
CA PRO A 193 -3.70 4.27 13.64
C PRO A 193 -5.02 4.69 12.97
N ILE A 194 -5.29 4.26 11.74
CA ILE A 194 -6.56 4.50 11.04
C ILE A 194 -7.73 3.87 11.82
N ASN A 195 -7.53 2.73 12.45
CA ASN A 195 -8.55 1.98 13.18
C ASN A 195 -8.65 2.33 14.67
N THR A 196 -8.02 3.43 15.13
CA THR A 196 -8.01 3.81 16.56
C THR A 196 -9.41 3.94 17.15
N ASN A 197 -10.36 4.53 16.43
CA ASN A 197 -11.74 4.67 16.88
C ASN A 197 -12.44 3.33 17.10
N LEU A 198 -12.19 2.36 16.22
CA LEU A 198 -12.70 1.00 16.34
C LEU A 198 -12.05 0.27 17.53
N LEU A 199 -10.74 0.39 17.69
CA LEU A 199 -9.99 -0.25 18.78
C LEU A 199 -10.42 0.25 20.16
N ASN A 200 -10.88 1.48 20.25
CA ASN A 200 -11.36 2.12 21.49
C ASN A 200 -12.86 1.88 21.76
N ASP A 201 -13.56 1.15 20.90
CA ASP A 201 -14.98 0.81 21.06
C ASP A 201 -15.14 -0.72 21.19
N PRO A 202 -15.20 -1.27 22.43
CA PRO A 202 -15.27 -2.72 22.66
C PRO A 202 -16.49 -3.39 22.03
N GLN A 203 -17.60 -2.66 21.90
CA GLN A 203 -18.84 -3.21 21.33
C GLN A 203 -18.69 -3.37 19.81
N LYS A 204 -18.21 -2.34 19.11
CA LYS A 204 -17.96 -2.40 17.66
C LYS A 204 -16.85 -3.39 17.35
N LEU A 205 -15.78 -3.39 18.15
CA LEU A 205 -14.69 -4.36 17.98
C LEU A 205 -15.21 -5.79 18.14
N GLY A 206 -16.00 -6.07 19.18
CA GLY A 206 -16.60 -7.39 19.41
C GLY A 206 -17.48 -7.85 18.24
N ALA A 207 -18.32 -6.96 17.70
CA ALA A 207 -19.17 -7.26 16.55
C ALA A 207 -18.33 -7.55 15.29
N LEU A 208 -17.26 -6.77 15.03
CA LEU A 208 -16.36 -7.02 13.91
C LEU A 208 -15.63 -8.36 14.06
N LEU A 209 -15.13 -8.68 15.25
CA LEU A 209 -14.40 -9.93 15.48
C LEU A 209 -15.26 -11.18 15.21
N GLN A 210 -16.58 -11.11 15.41
CA GLN A 210 -17.50 -12.20 15.05
C GLN A 210 -17.56 -12.44 13.53
N ASN A 211 -17.28 -11.42 12.73
CA ASN A 211 -17.25 -11.51 11.27
C ASN A 211 -15.89 -11.97 10.71
N ILE A 212 -14.87 -12.07 11.55
CA ILE A 212 -13.54 -12.54 11.14
C ILE A 212 -13.34 -13.99 11.56
N PRO A 213 -13.32 -14.98 10.65
CA PRO A 213 -13.17 -16.39 10.99
C PRO A 213 -11.96 -16.73 11.87
N LEU A 214 -10.83 -16.01 11.68
CA LEU A 214 -9.65 -16.19 12.56
C LEU A 214 -9.79 -15.57 13.94
N GLY A 215 -10.92 -14.91 14.27
CA GLY A 215 -11.26 -14.38 15.59
C GLY A 215 -10.34 -13.27 16.11
N ARG A 216 -9.53 -12.64 15.25
CA ARG A 216 -8.63 -11.54 15.62
C ARG A 216 -8.53 -10.52 14.52
N LEU A 217 -8.14 -9.32 14.87
CA LEU A 217 -7.64 -8.34 13.90
C LEU A 217 -6.31 -8.83 13.31
N GLY A 218 -6.02 -8.42 12.08
CA GLY A 218 -4.68 -8.56 11.53
C GLY A 218 -3.73 -7.54 12.17
N LYS A 219 -2.44 -7.85 12.11
CA LYS A 219 -1.36 -6.92 12.49
C LYS A 219 -0.64 -6.43 11.23
N PRO A 220 0.00 -5.25 11.25
CA PRO A 220 0.84 -4.79 10.14
C PRO A 220 1.82 -5.85 9.65
N GLU A 221 2.36 -6.66 10.56
CA GLU A 221 3.29 -7.75 10.27
C GLU A 221 2.66 -8.93 9.51
N ASP A 222 1.34 -9.08 9.52
CA ASP A 222 0.65 -10.09 8.70
C ASP A 222 0.67 -9.72 7.20
N ILE A 223 0.80 -8.43 6.87
CA ILE A 223 0.82 -7.91 5.48
C ILE A 223 2.23 -8.02 4.84
N GLY A 224 3.27 -7.70 5.61
CA GLY A 224 4.65 -7.64 5.13
C GLY A 224 5.11 -8.89 4.36
N PRO A 225 4.86 -10.12 4.85
CA PRO A 225 5.27 -11.35 4.16
C PRO A 225 4.68 -11.53 2.77
N VAL A 226 3.40 -11.18 2.57
CA VAL A 226 2.72 -11.29 1.27
C VAL A 226 3.30 -10.26 0.29
N VAL A 227 3.53 -9.03 0.74
CA VAL A 227 4.19 -7.99 -0.08
C VAL A 227 5.62 -8.42 -0.46
N ALA A 228 6.40 -8.95 0.48
CA ALA A 228 7.76 -9.43 0.19
C ALA A 228 7.78 -10.61 -0.78
N PHE A 229 6.83 -11.53 -0.69
CA PHE A 229 6.65 -12.61 -1.67
C PHE A 229 6.36 -12.04 -3.06
N LEU A 230 5.40 -11.13 -3.19
CA LEU A 230 5.04 -10.52 -4.48
C LEU A 230 6.17 -9.67 -5.06
N ALA A 231 7.02 -9.09 -4.23
CA ALA A 231 8.19 -8.32 -4.63
C ALA A 231 9.35 -9.21 -5.11
N SER A 232 9.34 -10.51 -4.80
CA SER A 232 10.43 -11.45 -5.11
C SER A 232 10.26 -12.13 -6.47
N SER A 233 11.30 -12.87 -6.88
CA SER A 233 11.26 -13.74 -8.08
C SER A 233 10.32 -14.93 -7.94
N ASP A 234 9.94 -15.32 -6.71
CA ASP A 234 8.97 -16.40 -6.48
C ASP A 234 7.59 -16.07 -7.06
N ALA A 235 7.32 -14.79 -7.30
CA ALA A 235 6.07 -14.28 -7.86
C ALA A 235 6.21 -13.75 -9.32
N ASP A 236 7.20 -14.24 -10.08
CA ASP A 236 7.43 -13.74 -11.45
C ASP A 236 6.31 -14.10 -12.43
N TYR A 237 5.50 -15.12 -12.13
CA TYR A 237 4.34 -15.50 -12.95
C TYR A 237 3.01 -15.03 -12.38
N ILE A 238 3.05 -14.07 -11.44
CA ILE A 238 1.85 -13.50 -10.79
C ILE A 238 1.72 -12.03 -11.18
N THR A 239 0.66 -11.70 -11.91
CA THR A 239 0.28 -10.31 -12.23
C THR A 239 -1.24 -10.20 -12.38
N GLY A 240 -1.82 -9.04 -12.07
CA GLY A 240 -3.25 -8.79 -12.20
C GLY A 240 -4.12 -9.44 -11.10
N SER A 241 -3.51 -9.88 -10.01
CA SER A 241 -4.18 -10.62 -8.93
C SER A 241 -4.32 -9.79 -7.65
N THR A 242 -5.40 -10.03 -6.90
CA THR A 242 -5.58 -9.53 -5.54
C THR A 242 -5.39 -10.65 -4.53
N PHE A 243 -4.56 -10.41 -3.52
CA PHE A 243 -4.30 -11.29 -2.39
C PHE A 243 -4.99 -10.72 -1.15
N PHE A 244 -6.08 -11.34 -0.72
CA PHE A 244 -6.77 -10.95 0.49
C PHE A 244 -6.02 -11.45 1.72
N VAL A 245 -5.74 -10.53 2.67
CA VAL A 245 -5.10 -10.80 3.95
C VAL A 245 -6.02 -10.26 5.04
N ASP A 246 -7.09 -10.96 5.30
CA ASP A 246 -8.29 -10.46 5.98
C ASP A 246 -8.83 -11.39 7.09
N GLY A 247 -8.15 -12.49 7.36
CA GLY A 247 -8.61 -13.47 8.33
C GLY A 247 -9.90 -14.19 7.94
N GLY A 248 -10.29 -14.14 6.66
CA GLY A 248 -11.50 -14.73 6.11
C GLY A 248 -12.71 -13.79 6.10
N LEU A 249 -12.53 -12.51 6.46
CA LEU A 249 -13.61 -11.52 6.56
C LEU A 249 -14.42 -11.40 5.27
N LEU A 250 -13.78 -11.39 4.11
CA LEU A 250 -14.44 -11.23 2.81
C LEU A 250 -15.49 -12.31 2.55
N TRP A 251 -15.26 -13.54 3.01
CA TRP A 251 -16.10 -14.69 2.70
C TRP A 251 -17.06 -15.06 3.82
N ASN A 252 -16.96 -14.40 4.97
CA ASN A 252 -17.83 -14.64 6.12
C ASN A 252 -18.90 -13.54 6.27
N TYR A 253 -19.46 -13.13 5.15
CA TYR A 253 -20.59 -12.21 5.13
C TYR A 253 -21.84 -12.99 5.56
N HIS A 254 -22.38 -12.64 6.72
CA HIS A 254 -23.68 -13.14 7.17
C HIS A 254 -24.76 -12.17 6.67
N GLU A 255 -25.63 -12.68 5.82
CA GLU A 255 -26.86 -11.97 5.45
C GLU A 255 -27.69 -11.81 6.73
N GLN A 256 -27.98 -10.57 7.12
CA GLN A 256 -28.82 -10.24 8.28
C GLN A 256 -30.28 -10.16 7.87
#